data_2a2c10fde4cf3b6b6eb519be65a812d1
#
_entry.id   2a2c10fde4cf3b6b6eb519be65a812d1
#
_cell.length_a   1.000
_cell.length_b   1.000
_cell.length_c   1.000
_cell.angle_alpha   90.00
_cell.angle_beta   90.00
_cell.angle_gamma   90.00
#
_symmetry.space_group_name_H-M   'P 1'
#
loop_
_entity.id
_entity.type
_entity.pdbx_description
1 polymer ?
#
loop_
_entity_poly.entity_id
_entity_poly.type
_entity_poly.pdbx_seq_one_letter_code
_entity_poly.pdbx_strand_id
1 'polypeptide(L)'
;MLVNTKAKVGVFSIALGAYLPQFPSLVPEFESQYAAFKKTIPDTVEIIDGGMVTTKEQAMEAGDKFRAADVDLVFLQMLTYATSYNMLPAVRDLDVPVVLVNVQKLKALDYDHTDIASWLGEGYACGAVGEAVADLERAGKRHAVITGVVEGGDPGVQAEIEDWCKACLLYTSDA
;
A
#
# COMPACT_ATOMS: atom_id res chain seq x y z
N MET A 1 9.47 18.18 -28.74
CA MET A 1 10.07 18.35 -27.39
C MET A 1 9.47 17.28 -26.55
N LEU A 2 10.20 16.18 -26.27
CA LEU A 2 9.69 15.11 -25.42
C LEU A 2 9.60 15.67 -24.00
N VAL A 3 8.40 15.89 -23.51
CA VAL A 3 8.17 16.23 -22.11
C VAL A 3 8.37 14.93 -21.33
N ASN A 4 9.49 14.82 -20.65
CA ASN A 4 9.78 13.66 -19.79
C ASN A 4 8.95 13.81 -18.51
N THR A 5 7.67 13.49 -18.62
CA THR A 5 6.76 13.46 -17.46
C THR A 5 6.96 12.14 -16.73
N LYS A 6 7.48 12.20 -15.51
CA LYS A 6 7.48 11.02 -14.63
C LYS A 6 6.03 10.64 -14.34
N ALA A 7 5.74 9.34 -14.40
CA ALA A 7 4.45 8.86 -13.90
C ALA A 7 4.32 9.14 -12.40
N LYS A 8 3.12 9.50 -11.96
CA LYS A 8 2.83 9.81 -10.56
C LYS A 8 2.14 8.64 -9.90
N VAL A 9 2.74 8.16 -8.83
CA VAL A 9 2.25 6.98 -8.11
C VAL A 9 1.78 7.38 -6.72
N GLY A 10 0.49 7.24 -6.47
CA GLY A 10 -0.08 7.39 -5.13
C GLY A 10 0.38 6.23 -4.25
N VAL A 11 0.84 6.51 -3.04
CA VAL A 11 1.29 5.48 -2.10
C VAL A 11 0.69 5.75 -0.74
N PHE A 12 0.01 4.77 -0.16
CA PHE A 12 -0.45 4.84 1.21
C PHE A 12 -0.45 3.46 1.86
N SER A 13 -0.49 3.43 3.18
CA SER A 13 -0.63 2.19 3.93
C SER A 13 -1.86 2.24 4.83
N ILE A 14 -2.40 1.07 5.18
CA ILE A 14 -3.55 0.98 6.09
C ILE A 14 -3.23 0.12 7.31
N ALA A 15 -3.78 0.55 8.45
CA ALA A 15 -3.78 -0.21 9.69
C ALA A 15 -5.07 0.07 10.47
N LEU A 16 -5.48 -0.85 11.35
CA LEU A 16 -6.64 -0.62 12.20
C LEU A 16 -6.27 0.30 13.37
N GLY A 17 -6.82 1.51 13.37
CA GLY A 17 -6.55 2.51 14.40
C GLY A 17 -6.85 2.04 15.82
N ALA A 18 -7.82 1.12 16.01
CA ALA A 18 -8.14 0.55 17.32
C ALA A 18 -7.02 -0.30 17.96
N TYR A 19 -6.06 -0.78 17.17
CA TYR A 19 -4.92 -1.52 17.70
C TYR A 19 -3.85 -0.61 18.32
N LEU A 20 -3.68 0.61 17.80
CA LEU A 20 -2.56 1.47 18.17
C LEU A 20 -2.54 1.88 19.65
N PRO A 21 -3.68 2.25 20.29
CA PRO A 21 -3.71 2.50 21.73
C PRO A 21 -3.47 1.25 22.58
N GLN A 22 -3.85 0.07 22.08
CA GLN A 22 -3.68 -1.20 22.80
C GLN A 22 -2.26 -1.73 22.70
N PHE A 23 -1.61 -1.48 21.56
CA PHE A 23 -0.26 -1.93 21.25
C PHE A 23 0.59 -0.78 20.72
N PRO A 24 1.06 0.14 21.59
CA PRO A 24 1.79 1.34 21.15
C PRO A 24 3.09 1.06 20.38
N SER A 25 3.67 -0.13 20.55
CA SER A 25 4.86 -0.58 19.80
C SER A 25 4.59 -0.75 18.29
N LEU A 26 3.33 -0.89 17.88
CA LEU A 26 2.97 -1.00 16.46
C LEU A 26 3.21 0.30 15.67
N VAL A 27 3.12 1.46 16.32
CA VAL A 27 3.27 2.74 15.61
C VAL A 27 4.65 2.86 14.95
N PRO A 28 5.78 2.79 15.70
CA PRO A 28 7.10 2.88 15.10
C PRO A 28 7.39 1.70 14.16
N GLU A 29 6.84 0.52 14.41
CA GLU A 29 7.00 -0.65 13.53
C GLU A 29 6.34 -0.38 12.17
N PHE A 30 5.10 0.09 12.14
CA PHE A 30 4.38 0.39 10.90
C PHE A 30 5.00 1.56 10.14
N GLU A 31 5.45 2.61 10.84
CA GLU A 31 6.18 3.71 10.22
C GLU A 31 7.46 3.23 9.52
N SER A 32 8.19 2.32 10.18
CA SER A 32 9.40 1.70 9.62
C SER A 32 9.09 0.87 8.38
N GLN A 33 8.06 0.03 8.43
CA GLN A 33 7.64 -0.80 7.30
C GLN A 33 7.17 0.05 6.11
N TYR A 34 6.38 1.09 6.37
CA TYR A 34 5.93 2.00 5.33
C TYR A 34 7.09 2.77 4.69
N ALA A 35 8.04 3.23 5.50
CA ALA A 35 9.25 3.89 4.98
C ALA A 35 10.11 2.93 4.15
N ALA A 36 10.22 1.66 4.57
CA ALA A 36 10.93 0.63 3.83
C ALA A 36 10.23 0.33 2.50
N PHE A 37 8.91 0.22 2.49
CA PHE A 37 8.13 0.01 1.28
C PHE A 37 8.33 1.15 0.26
N LYS A 38 8.25 2.40 0.69
CA LYS A 38 8.48 3.53 -0.23
C LYS A 38 9.85 3.50 -0.89
N LYS A 39 10.86 2.92 -0.26
CA LYS A 39 12.21 2.76 -0.84
C LYS A 39 12.29 1.68 -1.92
N THR A 40 11.32 0.78 -2.01
CA THR A 40 11.27 -0.23 -3.08
C THR A 40 10.73 0.34 -4.40
N ILE A 41 10.07 1.50 -4.35
CA ILE A 41 9.52 2.17 -5.53
C ILE A 41 10.67 2.88 -6.26
N PRO A 42 10.85 2.63 -7.56
CA PRO A 42 11.96 3.18 -8.33
C PRO A 42 11.86 4.71 -8.46
N ASP A 43 13.00 5.39 -8.56
CA ASP A 43 13.10 6.84 -8.71
C ASP A 43 12.68 7.36 -10.10
N THR A 44 12.35 6.45 -11.01
CA THR A 44 11.78 6.76 -12.33
C THR A 44 10.38 7.31 -12.26
N VAL A 45 9.65 7.11 -11.14
CA VAL A 45 8.32 7.66 -10.88
C VAL A 45 8.36 8.72 -9.79
N GLU A 46 7.31 9.54 -9.72
CA GLU A 46 7.09 10.50 -8.64
C GLU A 46 6.12 9.90 -7.62
N ILE A 47 6.53 9.83 -6.34
CA ILE A 47 5.68 9.34 -5.26
C ILE A 47 4.81 10.49 -4.73
N ILE A 48 3.50 10.29 -4.74
CA ILE A 48 2.52 11.11 -4.02
C ILE A 48 2.16 10.39 -2.72
N ASP A 49 2.69 10.88 -1.61
CA ASP A 49 2.60 10.22 -0.30
C ASP A 49 1.25 10.50 0.39
N GLY A 50 0.41 9.48 0.46
CA GLY A 50 -0.87 9.49 1.18
C GLY A 50 -0.76 9.24 2.68
N GLY A 51 0.40 8.73 3.13
CA GLY A 51 0.66 8.45 4.54
C GLY A 51 0.14 7.10 5.04
N MET A 52 0.25 6.91 6.35
CA MET A 52 -0.34 5.78 7.05
C MET A 52 -1.77 6.14 7.46
N VAL A 53 -2.74 5.41 6.93
CA VAL A 53 -4.17 5.64 7.09
C VAL A 53 -4.74 4.69 8.13
N THR A 54 -5.34 5.24 9.18
CA THR A 54 -5.97 4.50 10.27
C THR A 54 -7.42 4.92 10.51
N THR A 55 -7.87 5.98 9.83
CA THR A 55 -9.23 6.50 9.89
C THR A 55 -9.79 6.82 8.50
N LYS A 56 -11.10 6.97 8.41
CA LYS A 56 -11.78 7.38 7.17
C LYS A 56 -11.35 8.76 6.69
N GLU A 57 -11.18 9.69 7.62
CA GLU A 57 -10.79 11.07 7.33
C GLU A 57 -9.41 11.10 6.66
N GLN A 58 -8.45 10.36 7.20
CA GLN A 58 -7.12 10.22 6.60
C GLN A 58 -7.19 9.56 5.20
N ALA A 59 -8.09 8.58 5.00
CA ALA A 59 -8.32 8.00 3.68
C ALA A 59 -8.87 9.03 2.68
N MET A 60 -9.78 9.89 3.09
CA MET A 60 -10.30 10.97 2.26
C MET A 60 -9.21 11.98 1.91
N GLU A 61 -8.39 12.38 2.88
CA GLU A 61 -7.24 13.28 2.66
C GLU A 61 -6.22 12.70 1.67
N ALA A 62 -5.93 11.39 1.78
CA ALA A 62 -5.06 10.71 0.82
C ALA A 62 -5.67 10.72 -0.60
N GLY A 63 -6.98 10.43 -0.72
CA GLY A 63 -7.69 10.50 -1.99
C GLY A 63 -7.71 11.89 -2.61
N ASP A 64 -7.86 12.94 -1.80
CA ASP A 64 -7.79 14.34 -2.26
C ASP A 64 -6.40 14.68 -2.81
N LYS A 65 -5.34 14.24 -2.13
CA LYS A 65 -3.95 14.41 -2.62
C LYS A 65 -3.74 13.69 -3.95
N PHE A 66 -4.23 12.46 -4.08
CA PHE A 66 -4.07 11.66 -5.29
C PHE A 66 -4.80 12.28 -6.47
N ARG A 67 -6.05 12.75 -6.28
CA ARG A 67 -6.80 13.47 -7.31
C ARG A 67 -6.13 14.77 -7.71
N ALA A 68 -5.69 15.57 -6.75
CA ALA A 68 -5.03 16.85 -7.03
C ALA A 68 -3.72 16.68 -7.79
N ALA A 69 -3.02 15.59 -7.57
CA ALA A 69 -1.78 15.28 -8.26
C ALA A 69 -2.03 14.60 -9.63
N ASP A 70 -3.24 14.11 -9.90
CA ASP A 70 -3.55 13.31 -11.10
C ASP A 70 -2.63 12.08 -11.19
N VAL A 71 -2.77 11.16 -10.22
CA VAL A 71 -1.91 9.97 -10.17
C VAL A 71 -2.30 8.94 -11.23
N ASP A 72 -1.32 8.18 -11.71
CA ASP A 72 -1.48 7.15 -12.75
C ASP A 72 -1.73 5.75 -12.16
N LEU A 73 -1.35 5.54 -10.89
CA LEU A 73 -1.40 4.27 -10.17
C LEU A 73 -1.48 4.54 -8.68
N VAL A 74 -2.10 3.63 -7.92
CA VAL A 74 -2.03 3.65 -6.46
C VAL A 74 -1.50 2.34 -5.92
N PHE A 75 -0.44 2.40 -5.11
CA PHE A 75 -0.03 1.30 -4.24
C PHE A 75 -0.65 1.45 -2.86
N LEU A 76 -1.32 0.41 -2.41
CA LEU A 76 -1.86 0.26 -1.07
C LEU A 76 -1.09 -0.81 -0.31
N GLN A 77 -0.26 -0.43 0.65
CA GLN A 77 0.39 -1.38 1.54
C GLN A 77 -0.54 -1.75 2.70
N MET A 78 -0.70 -3.05 2.92
CA MET A 78 -1.43 -3.57 4.07
C MET A 78 -0.45 -3.86 5.21
N LEU A 79 -0.49 -3.06 6.28
CA LEU A 79 0.39 -3.22 7.44
C LEU A 79 -0.17 -4.26 8.44
N THR A 80 -1.49 -4.25 8.61
CA THR A 80 -2.23 -5.22 9.42
C THR A 80 -3.68 -5.25 8.96
N TYR A 81 -4.55 -6.00 9.64
CA TYR A 81 -5.98 -5.90 9.38
C TYR A 81 -6.43 -4.43 9.46
N ALA A 82 -7.23 -4.02 8.51
CA ALA A 82 -7.98 -2.78 8.53
C ALA A 82 -9.28 -2.98 7.77
N THR A 83 -10.33 -2.31 8.17
CA THR A 83 -11.59 -2.34 7.42
C THR A 83 -11.42 -1.60 6.09
N SER A 84 -12.10 -2.04 5.05
CA SER A 84 -12.17 -1.37 3.75
C SER A 84 -12.68 0.08 3.82
N TYR A 85 -13.36 0.42 4.88
CA TYR A 85 -13.72 1.77 5.26
C TYR A 85 -12.51 2.74 5.38
N ASN A 86 -11.33 2.22 5.77
CA ASN A 86 -10.09 2.99 5.82
C ASN A 86 -9.36 3.02 4.46
N MET A 87 -9.78 2.23 3.49
CA MET A 87 -9.14 2.13 2.18
C MET A 87 -9.95 2.82 1.09
N LEU A 88 -11.22 2.46 0.98
CA LEU A 88 -12.07 2.81 -0.17
C LEU A 88 -12.18 4.32 -0.41
N PRO A 89 -12.30 5.20 0.60
CA PRO A 89 -12.37 6.64 0.35
C PRO A 89 -11.12 7.21 -0.33
N ALA A 90 -9.95 6.57 -0.17
CA ALA A 90 -8.72 7.02 -0.80
C ALA A 90 -8.68 6.75 -2.32
N VAL A 91 -9.41 5.74 -2.78
CA VAL A 91 -9.30 5.25 -4.16
C VAL A 91 -10.61 5.28 -4.95
N ARG A 92 -11.76 5.43 -4.25
CA ARG A 92 -13.08 5.29 -4.87
C ARG A 92 -13.29 6.19 -6.08
N ASP A 93 -12.87 7.44 -5.99
CA ASP A 93 -13.14 8.48 -6.99
C ASP A 93 -11.96 8.64 -7.99
N LEU A 94 -11.02 7.70 -8.01
CA LEU A 94 -9.92 7.65 -8.97
C LEU A 94 -10.23 6.62 -10.07
N ASP A 95 -9.85 6.91 -11.31
CA ASP A 95 -9.93 5.95 -12.43
C ASP A 95 -8.55 5.40 -12.80
N VAL A 96 -7.84 4.89 -11.80
CA VAL A 96 -6.52 4.29 -11.95
C VAL A 96 -6.46 2.91 -11.32
N PRO A 97 -5.51 2.05 -11.70
CA PRO A 97 -5.30 0.77 -11.02
C PRO A 97 -4.93 0.96 -9.56
N VAL A 98 -5.39 0.04 -8.71
CA VAL A 98 -5.01 -0.05 -7.30
C VAL A 98 -4.29 -1.37 -7.07
N VAL A 99 -3.04 -1.32 -6.66
CA VAL A 99 -2.23 -2.50 -6.38
C VAL A 99 -2.09 -2.67 -4.87
N LEU A 100 -2.68 -3.74 -4.35
CA LEU A 100 -2.54 -4.10 -2.94
C LEU A 100 -1.18 -4.76 -2.73
N VAL A 101 -0.36 -4.17 -1.88
CA VAL A 101 0.95 -4.70 -1.50
C VAL A 101 0.79 -5.45 -0.18
N ASN A 102 0.56 -6.76 -0.32
CA ASN A 102 0.35 -7.71 0.77
C ASN A 102 1.69 -8.38 1.11
N VAL A 103 2.58 -7.65 1.76
CA VAL A 103 3.89 -8.15 2.16
C VAL A 103 3.97 -8.20 3.67
N GLN A 104 4.32 -9.36 4.21
CA GLN A 104 4.58 -9.51 5.64
C GLN A 104 6.07 -9.32 5.94
N LYS A 105 6.40 -8.95 7.18
CA LYS A 105 7.78 -8.70 7.58
C LYS A 105 8.60 -9.98 7.62
N LEU A 106 8.08 -11.04 8.24
CA LEU A 106 8.80 -12.29 8.50
C LEU A 106 8.38 -13.40 7.53
N LYS A 107 9.33 -14.26 7.16
CA LYS A 107 9.07 -15.49 6.39
C LYS A 107 8.27 -16.53 7.18
N ALA A 108 8.52 -16.61 8.47
CA ALA A 108 7.87 -17.53 9.37
C ALA A 108 7.75 -16.91 10.76
N LEU A 109 6.69 -17.25 11.47
CA LEU A 109 6.51 -16.89 12.87
C LEU A 109 7.18 -17.92 13.77
N ASP A 110 7.92 -17.44 14.76
CA ASP A 110 8.38 -18.25 15.88
C ASP A 110 7.28 -18.22 16.95
N TYR A 111 6.42 -19.21 16.95
CA TYR A 111 5.24 -19.28 17.83
C TYR A 111 5.59 -19.29 19.32
N ASP A 112 6.77 -19.75 19.70
CA ASP A 112 7.21 -19.76 21.10
C ASP A 112 7.58 -18.34 21.61
N HIS A 113 7.90 -17.42 20.68
CA HIS A 113 8.30 -16.05 20.99
C HIS A 113 7.38 -14.99 20.38
N THR A 114 6.29 -15.38 19.75
CA THR A 114 5.33 -14.45 19.14
C THR A 114 4.22 -14.10 20.12
N ASP A 115 4.14 -12.85 20.52
CA ASP A 115 2.96 -12.30 21.21
C ASP A 115 1.98 -11.65 20.23
N ILE A 116 0.87 -11.10 20.74
CA ILE A 116 -0.16 -10.49 19.88
C ILE A 116 0.40 -9.27 19.14
N ALA A 117 1.22 -8.45 19.78
CA ALA A 117 1.76 -7.24 19.16
C ALA A 117 2.73 -7.58 18.01
N SER A 118 3.66 -8.50 18.24
CA SER A 118 4.58 -8.98 17.21
C SER A 118 3.85 -9.69 16.07
N TRP A 119 2.82 -10.50 16.38
CA TRP A 119 2.00 -11.13 15.35
C TRP A 119 1.28 -10.11 14.47
N LEU A 120 0.65 -9.09 15.07
CA LEU A 120 -0.01 -8.01 14.33
C LEU A 120 0.96 -7.18 13.50
N GLY A 121 2.15 -6.90 14.03
CA GLY A 121 3.15 -6.04 13.38
C GLY A 121 4.01 -6.75 12.34
N GLU A 122 4.24 -8.05 12.46
CA GLU A 122 5.28 -8.74 11.71
C GLU A 122 4.78 -9.87 10.80
N GLY A 123 3.65 -10.48 11.14
CA GLY A 123 3.16 -11.69 10.45
C GLY A 123 1.73 -11.65 9.95
N TYR A 124 1.01 -10.53 10.09
CA TYR A 124 -0.44 -10.50 9.81
C TYR A 124 -0.87 -9.44 8.79
N ALA A 125 -0.05 -9.14 7.81
CA ALA A 125 -0.45 -8.22 6.74
C ALA A 125 -1.63 -8.75 5.92
N CYS A 126 -1.68 -10.06 5.68
CA CYS A 126 -2.66 -10.71 4.79
C CYS A 126 -4.12 -10.74 5.31
N GLY A 127 -4.37 -10.37 6.56
CA GLY A 127 -5.69 -10.57 7.19
C GLY A 127 -6.85 -9.80 6.57
N ALA A 128 -6.58 -8.70 5.87
CA ALA A 128 -7.62 -7.87 5.26
C ALA A 128 -7.68 -7.96 3.72
N VAL A 129 -6.82 -8.75 3.08
CA VAL A 129 -6.73 -8.78 1.60
C VAL A 129 -8.05 -9.21 0.97
N GLY A 130 -8.69 -10.26 1.48
CA GLY A 130 -9.96 -10.75 0.93
C GLY A 130 -11.09 -9.72 1.02
N GLU A 131 -11.17 -8.97 2.13
CA GLU A 131 -12.14 -7.88 2.30
C GLU A 131 -11.82 -6.73 1.33
N ALA A 132 -10.58 -6.29 1.26
CA ALA A 132 -10.14 -5.21 0.40
C ALA A 132 -10.40 -5.51 -1.09
N VAL A 133 -10.05 -6.72 -1.54
CA VAL A 133 -10.32 -7.17 -2.91
C VAL A 133 -11.81 -7.16 -3.21
N ALA A 134 -12.63 -7.73 -2.32
CA ALA A 134 -14.08 -7.78 -2.51
C ALA A 134 -14.71 -6.37 -2.64
N ASP A 135 -14.18 -5.38 -1.90
CA ASP A 135 -14.71 -4.02 -1.95
C ASP A 135 -14.21 -3.24 -3.16
N LEU A 136 -12.97 -3.48 -3.61
CA LEU A 136 -12.48 -2.93 -4.88
C LEU A 136 -13.28 -3.48 -6.06
N GLU A 137 -13.61 -4.79 -6.07
CA GLU A 137 -14.49 -5.42 -7.05
C GLU A 137 -15.87 -4.76 -7.08
N ARG A 138 -16.52 -4.63 -5.91
CA ARG A 138 -17.84 -3.97 -5.80
C ARG A 138 -17.83 -2.51 -6.24
N ALA A 139 -16.71 -1.83 -6.01
CA ALA A 139 -16.51 -0.45 -6.45
C ALA A 139 -16.11 -0.33 -7.93
N GLY A 140 -15.98 -1.44 -8.67
CA GLY A 140 -15.59 -1.47 -10.09
C GLY A 140 -14.14 -1.01 -10.31
N LYS A 141 -13.25 -1.19 -9.33
CA LYS A 141 -11.85 -0.77 -9.42
C LYS A 141 -10.98 -1.84 -10.08
N ARG A 142 -10.18 -1.42 -11.05
CA ARG A 142 -9.08 -2.27 -11.57
C ARG A 142 -8.08 -2.45 -10.44
N HIS A 143 -7.74 -3.69 -10.12
CA HIS A 143 -6.82 -3.97 -9.03
C HIS A 143 -5.96 -5.20 -9.28
N ALA A 144 -4.87 -5.30 -8.54
CA ALA A 144 -4.01 -6.46 -8.45
C ALA A 144 -3.51 -6.62 -7.01
N VAL A 145 -2.91 -7.77 -6.71
CA VAL A 145 -2.33 -8.05 -5.39
C VAL A 145 -0.90 -8.55 -5.59
N ILE A 146 0.05 -7.88 -4.96
CA ILE A 146 1.44 -8.35 -4.83
C ILE A 146 1.56 -9.03 -3.47
N THR A 147 2.00 -10.26 -3.43
CA THR A 147 2.16 -11.01 -2.18
C THR A 147 3.61 -11.47 -2.00
N GLY A 148 4.16 -11.28 -0.80
CA GLY A 148 5.52 -11.70 -0.51
C GLY A 148 6.01 -11.37 0.88
N VAL A 149 7.31 -11.30 1.05
CA VAL A 149 7.99 -11.13 2.34
C VAL A 149 9.02 -10.01 2.24
N VAL A 150 9.17 -9.23 3.31
CA VAL A 150 10.19 -8.17 3.36
C VAL A 150 11.54 -8.70 3.85
N GLU A 151 11.52 -9.68 4.77
CA GLU A 151 12.73 -10.23 5.38
C GLU A 151 13.67 -10.86 4.35
N GLY A 152 14.90 -10.35 4.31
CA GLY A 152 15.94 -10.80 3.38
C GLY A 152 15.78 -10.30 1.94
N GLY A 153 14.78 -9.43 1.72
CA GLY A 153 14.41 -8.96 0.39
C GLY A 153 13.65 -10.03 -0.42
N ASP A 154 12.65 -9.61 -1.16
CA ASP A 154 11.89 -10.48 -2.06
C ASP A 154 12.02 -9.96 -3.49
N PRO A 155 12.87 -10.62 -4.33
CA PRO A 155 13.07 -10.15 -5.70
C PRO A 155 11.81 -10.25 -6.56
N GLY A 156 10.84 -11.13 -6.22
CA GLY A 156 9.56 -11.21 -6.89
C GLY A 156 8.70 -9.96 -6.61
N VAL A 157 8.60 -9.58 -5.35
CA VAL A 157 7.89 -8.33 -4.94
C VAL A 157 8.52 -7.11 -5.61
N GLN A 158 9.86 -7.03 -5.60
CA GLN A 158 10.57 -5.90 -6.22
C GLN A 158 10.30 -5.82 -7.72
N ALA A 159 10.37 -6.96 -8.43
CA ALA A 159 10.11 -7.02 -9.85
C ALA A 159 8.68 -6.62 -10.20
N GLU A 160 7.68 -7.08 -9.45
CA GLU A 160 6.28 -6.70 -9.68
C GLU A 160 6.04 -5.21 -9.45
N ILE A 161 6.63 -4.60 -8.40
CA ILE A 161 6.55 -3.16 -8.15
C ILE A 161 7.15 -2.38 -9.33
N GLU A 162 8.34 -2.79 -9.80
CA GLU A 162 9.00 -2.15 -10.93
C GLU A 162 8.19 -2.28 -12.22
N ASP A 163 7.57 -3.42 -12.48
CA ASP A 163 6.78 -3.66 -13.69
C ASP A 163 5.50 -2.81 -13.70
N TRP A 164 4.83 -2.64 -12.57
CA TRP A 164 3.72 -1.72 -12.44
C TRP A 164 4.15 -0.27 -12.70
N CYS A 165 5.28 0.17 -12.15
CA CYS A 165 5.80 1.51 -12.40
C CYS A 165 6.19 1.71 -13.87
N LYS A 166 6.79 0.72 -14.53
CA LYS A 166 7.12 0.76 -15.97
C LYS A 166 5.87 0.83 -16.85
N ALA A 167 4.82 0.05 -16.51
CA ALA A 167 3.57 0.08 -17.25
C ALA A 167 2.93 1.49 -17.24
N CYS A 168 2.94 2.17 -16.10
CA CYS A 168 2.43 3.55 -16.01
C CYS A 168 3.21 4.53 -16.89
N LEU A 169 4.55 4.39 -16.96
CA LEU A 169 5.38 5.24 -17.81
C LEU A 169 5.05 5.09 -19.30
N LEU A 170 4.67 3.89 -19.74
CA LEU A 170 4.29 3.64 -21.14
C LEU A 170 2.96 4.31 -21.50
N TYR A 171 1.99 4.31 -20.57
CA TYR A 171 0.68 4.92 -20.82
C TYR A 171 0.70 6.44 -20.75
N THR A 172 1.58 7.05 -19.93
CA THR A 172 1.71 8.51 -19.82
C THR A 172 2.55 9.12 -20.95
N SER A 173 3.34 8.32 -21.67
CA SER A 173 4.16 8.81 -22.81
C SER A 173 3.37 8.94 -24.11
N ASP A 174 2.20 8.34 -24.21
CA ASP A 174 1.36 8.30 -25.42
C ASP A 174 0.16 9.28 -25.37
N ALA A 175 0.04 10.07 -24.29
CA ALA A 175 -0.97 11.11 -24.10
C ALA A 175 -0.31 12.50 -24.25
#